data_bf8bd23429989553c0a80d13b1a3356f
#
_entry.id   bf8bd23429989553c0a80d13b1a3356f
#
_cell.length_a   1.000
_cell.length_b   1.000
_cell.length_c   1.000
_cell.angle_alpha   90.00
_cell.angle_beta   90.00
_cell.angle_gamma   90.00
#
_symmetry.space_group_name_H-M   'P 1'
#
loop_
_entity.id
_entity.type
_entity.pdbx_description
1 polymer ?
#
loop_
_entity_poly.entity_id
_entity_poly.type
_entity_poly.pdbx_seq_one_letter_code
_entity_poly.pdbx_strand_id
1 'polypeptide(L)'
;MAEEAFVSEERAVDTQWGMICSQLKMEFGETAFDSWLKPLTVGDFNNGVMNICAPTAFMKNWVVTHYSDRISKIWEQQNPEIKKINFVVHTGFSNRRTTDTSLLKKISSTPTPQNIYGGNINSSSFGLVAGSALENDTSKNPANTTFPNPNYTFENFVVGKTNEFAYAAAKKVAESKNVSFNPLFLYSSVGLGKTHLMHSIIWHIKKNNPDRNVIYLTAEQFVYKFVKALRYKDTTAFKEQFRSVDVLMVDDFQFMGNKGTTQEEFFHTFSSLVEEGKQVIIAADKSPTDLEGIEERLKSRLVGGLVVDIMPTDFDLRMGI
;
A
#
# COMPACT_ATOMS: atom_id res chain seq x y z
N MET A 1 -26.05 10.18 37.05
CA MET A 1 -25.94 11.58 36.55
C MET A 1 -24.66 11.80 35.69
N ALA A 2 -23.43 11.42 36.13
CA ALA A 2 -22.25 11.59 35.30
C ALA A 2 -22.18 10.58 34.11
N GLU A 3 -22.68 9.37 34.30
CA GLU A 3 -22.70 8.30 33.29
C GLU A 3 -23.77 8.54 32.21
N GLU A 4 -24.91 9.10 32.57
CA GLU A 4 -25.97 9.49 31.62
C GLU A 4 -25.58 10.72 30.78
N ALA A 5 -24.80 11.64 31.33
CA ALA A 5 -24.27 12.79 30.59
C ALA A 5 -23.22 12.34 29.55
N PHE A 6 -22.36 11.39 29.90
CA PHE A 6 -21.33 10.87 28.99
C PHE A 6 -21.95 10.11 27.80
N VAL A 7 -22.93 9.27 28.03
CA VAL A 7 -23.67 8.53 26.99
C VAL A 7 -24.48 9.49 26.08
N SER A 8 -24.93 10.62 26.59
CA SER A 8 -25.65 11.62 25.79
C SER A 8 -24.70 12.42 24.87
N GLU A 9 -23.48 12.70 25.31
CA GLU A 9 -22.47 13.39 24.51
C GLU A 9 -21.93 12.50 23.37
N GLU A 10 -21.63 11.20 23.60
CA GLU A 10 -21.23 10.28 22.54
C GLU A 10 -22.31 10.15 21.44
N ARG A 11 -23.60 10.05 21.82
CA ARG A 11 -24.71 9.98 20.85
C ARG A 11 -24.85 11.27 20.03
N ALA A 12 -24.56 12.41 20.63
CA ALA A 12 -24.63 13.70 19.94
C ALA A 12 -23.49 13.79 18.87
N VAL A 13 -22.29 13.33 19.20
CA VAL A 13 -21.14 13.32 18.30
C VAL A 13 -21.35 12.36 17.13
N ASP A 14 -21.88 11.15 17.37
CA ASP A 14 -22.19 10.19 16.32
C ASP A 14 -23.25 10.73 15.34
N THR A 15 -24.26 11.43 15.86
CA THR A 15 -25.30 12.06 15.03
C THR A 15 -24.72 13.19 14.17
N GLN A 16 -23.85 14.02 14.75
CA GLN A 16 -23.14 15.09 14.02
C GLN A 16 -22.24 14.50 12.93
N TRP A 17 -21.53 13.42 13.23
CA TRP A 17 -20.71 12.72 12.22
C TRP A 17 -21.54 12.21 11.05
N GLY A 18 -22.71 11.65 11.31
CA GLY A 18 -23.66 11.24 10.27
C GLY A 18 -24.09 12.38 9.34
N MET A 19 -24.33 13.58 9.88
CA MET A 19 -24.65 14.77 9.08
C MET A 19 -23.45 15.24 8.25
N ILE A 20 -22.26 15.24 8.83
CA ILE A 20 -21.02 15.60 8.14
C ILE A 20 -20.73 14.61 7.00
N CYS A 21 -20.89 13.32 7.24
CA CYS A 21 -20.75 12.28 6.21
C CYS A 21 -21.72 12.51 5.06
N SER A 22 -22.96 12.87 5.34
CA SER A 22 -23.96 13.17 4.31
C SER A 22 -23.56 14.39 3.47
N GLN A 23 -23.03 15.42 4.10
CA GLN A 23 -22.55 16.62 3.40
C GLN A 23 -21.30 16.33 2.56
N LEU A 24 -20.34 15.57 3.10
CA LEU A 24 -19.14 15.14 2.37
C LEU A 24 -19.50 14.25 1.17
N LYS A 25 -20.51 13.37 1.30
CA LYS A 25 -21.02 12.55 0.21
C LYS A 25 -21.61 13.39 -0.92
N MET A 26 -22.36 14.45 -0.59
CA MET A 26 -22.91 15.37 -1.59
C MET A 26 -21.84 16.19 -2.30
N GLU A 27 -20.78 16.57 -1.58
CA GLU A 27 -19.73 17.45 -2.10
C GLU A 27 -18.70 16.70 -2.97
N PHE A 28 -18.26 15.52 -2.51
CA PHE A 28 -17.19 14.75 -3.18
C PHE A 28 -17.68 13.59 -4.05
N GLY A 29 -18.99 13.32 -4.02
CA GLY A 29 -19.60 12.23 -4.76
C GLY A 29 -19.51 10.87 -4.04
N GLU A 30 -20.37 9.95 -4.47
CA GLU A 30 -20.55 8.65 -3.82
C GLU A 30 -19.29 7.79 -3.87
N THR A 31 -18.60 7.76 -5.01
CA THR A 31 -17.39 6.94 -5.21
C THR A 31 -16.24 7.36 -4.30
N ALA A 32 -15.97 8.67 -4.20
CA ALA A 32 -14.92 9.19 -3.34
C ALA A 32 -15.29 9.00 -1.85
N PHE A 33 -16.57 9.20 -1.51
CA PHE A 33 -17.05 9.01 -0.16
C PHE A 33 -16.93 7.56 0.30
N ASP A 34 -17.42 6.59 -0.49
CA ASP A 34 -17.36 5.16 -0.14
C ASP A 34 -15.93 4.63 -0.02
N SER A 35 -15.02 5.14 -0.85
CA SER A 35 -13.62 4.70 -0.85
C SER A 35 -12.78 5.28 0.29
N TRP A 36 -13.00 6.53 0.69
CA TRP A 36 -12.07 7.26 1.56
C TRP A 36 -12.66 7.78 2.86
N LEU A 37 -13.93 8.16 2.87
CA LEU A 37 -14.56 8.85 4.00
C LEU A 37 -15.46 7.93 4.81
N LYS A 38 -16.17 7.02 4.19
CA LYS A 38 -17.05 6.05 4.84
C LYS A 38 -16.34 5.11 5.84
N PRO A 39 -15.10 4.67 5.59
CA PRO A 39 -14.37 3.82 6.53
C PRO A 39 -13.85 4.56 7.77
N LEU A 40 -13.96 5.90 7.82
CA LEU A 40 -13.55 6.69 8.97
C LEU A 40 -14.57 6.57 10.10
N THR A 41 -14.06 6.53 11.32
CA THR A 41 -14.91 6.52 12.54
C THR A 41 -14.50 7.64 13.46
N VAL A 42 -15.44 8.18 14.21
CA VAL A 42 -15.16 9.17 15.24
C VAL A 42 -14.60 8.46 16.47
N GLY A 43 -13.52 8.99 17.00
CA GLY A 43 -12.91 8.55 18.26
C GLY A 43 -13.19 9.51 19.40
N ASP A 44 -12.28 9.56 20.36
CA ASP A 44 -12.47 10.37 21.58
C ASP A 44 -12.42 11.88 21.29
N PHE A 45 -13.27 12.63 21.99
CA PHE A 45 -13.23 14.08 22.05
C PHE A 45 -12.66 14.53 23.39
N ASN A 46 -11.53 15.22 23.39
CA ASN A 46 -10.87 15.68 24.59
C ASN A 46 -10.27 17.07 24.40
N ASN A 47 -10.54 17.99 25.34
CA ASN A 47 -9.96 19.34 25.38
C ASN A 47 -10.10 20.14 24.05
N GLY A 48 -11.23 20.02 23.37
CA GLY A 48 -11.45 20.69 22.07
C GLY A 48 -10.75 20.03 20.88
N VAL A 49 -10.17 18.84 21.06
CA VAL A 49 -9.56 18.04 19.99
C VAL A 49 -10.43 16.80 19.71
N MET A 50 -10.92 16.69 18.49
CA MET A 50 -11.64 15.52 18.00
C MET A 50 -10.68 14.56 17.28
N ASN A 51 -10.68 13.30 17.69
CA ASN A 51 -9.93 12.26 16.99
C ASN A 51 -10.81 11.57 15.94
N ILE A 52 -10.35 11.48 14.70
CA ILE A 52 -10.95 10.69 13.63
C ILE A 52 -10.04 9.50 13.34
N CYS A 53 -10.59 8.30 13.46
CA CYS A 53 -9.88 7.05 13.29
C CYS A 53 -9.96 6.56 11.85
N ALA A 54 -8.81 6.29 11.24
CA ALA A 54 -8.70 5.66 9.93
C ALA A 54 -8.22 4.21 10.09
N PRO A 55 -8.71 3.27 9.27
CA PRO A 55 -8.34 1.85 9.37
C PRO A 55 -6.85 1.59 9.10
N THR A 56 -6.21 2.40 8.28
CA THR A 56 -4.81 2.23 7.88
C THR A 56 -4.04 3.56 7.90
N ALA A 57 -2.72 3.48 8.07
CA ALA A 57 -1.85 4.66 7.99
C ALA A 57 -1.92 5.34 6.61
N PHE A 58 -2.11 4.54 5.56
CA PHE A 58 -2.29 5.04 4.20
C PHE A 58 -3.56 5.89 4.08
N MET A 59 -4.71 5.36 4.51
CA MET A 59 -5.99 6.09 4.47
C MET A 59 -5.93 7.36 5.32
N LYS A 60 -5.32 7.30 6.51
CA LYS A 60 -5.06 8.48 7.33
C LYS A 60 -4.33 9.57 6.54
N ASN A 61 -3.17 9.22 5.94
CA ASN A 61 -2.35 10.19 5.23
C ASN A 61 -3.06 10.76 4.01
N TRP A 62 -3.81 9.92 3.30
CA TRP A 62 -4.62 10.35 2.15
C TRP A 62 -5.71 11.34 2.55
N VAL A 63 -6.49 11.00 3.59
CA VAL A 63 -7.57 11.87 4.11
C VAL A 63 -7.00 13.18 4.64
N VAL A 64 -5.89 13.15 5.37
CA VAL A 64 -5.22 14.37 5.85
C VAL A 64 -4.81 15.27 4.69
N THR A 65 -4.27 14.71 3.61
CA THR A 65 -3.78 15.49 2.48
C THR A 65 -4.91 16.11 1.65
N HIS A 66 -6.05 15.39 1.49
CA HIS A 66 -7.07 15.76 0.51
C HIS A 66 -8.37 16.28 1.12
N TYR A 67 -8.68 15.90 2.36
CA TYR A 67 -9.99 16.17 2.97
C TYR A 67 -9.92 16.85 4.34
N SER A 68 -8.75 16.94 5.00
CA SER A 68 -8.63 17.45 6.38
C SER A 68 -9.17 18.86 6.54
N ASP A 69 -8.81 19.77 5.64
CA ASP A 69 -9.23 21.17 5.71
C ASP A 69 -10.74 21.32 5.56
N ARG A 70 -11.33 20.47 4.70
CA ARG A 70 -12.76 20.50 4.48
C ARG A 70 -13.53 19.88 5.64
N ILE A 71 -13.08 18.75 6.14
CA ILE A 71 -13.65 18.09 7.34
C ILE A 71 -13.59 19.05 8.53
N SER A 72 -12.46 19.71 8.75
CA SER A 72 -12.30 20.69 9.83
C SER A 72 -13.29 21.85 9.73
N LYS A 73 -13.44 22.44 8.54
CA LYS A 73 -14.40 23.53 8.32
C LYS A 73 -15.84 23.13 8.57
N ILE A 74 -16.24 21.92 8.18
CA ILE A 74 -17.61 21.44 8.40
C ILE A 74 -17.84 21.20 9.90
N TRP A 75 -16.86 20.62 10.60
CA TRP A 75 -16.95 20.43 12.06
C TRP A 75 -17.05 21.75 12.82
N GLU A 76 -16.20 22.74 12.51
CA GLU A 76 -16.23 24.07 13.12
C GLU A 76 -17.59 24.76 12.96
N GLN A 77 -18.26 24.54 11.82
CA GLN A 77 -19.59 25.09 11.56
C GLN A 77 -20.70 24.41 12.39
N GLN A 78 -20.56 23.11 12.69
CA GLN A 78 -21.56 22.33 13.40
C GLN A 78 -21.33 22.29 14.92
N ASN A 79 -20.10 22.37 15.36
CA ASN A 79 -19.75 22.35 16.78
C ASN A 79 -18.56 23.28 17.07
N PRO A 80 -18.82 24.49 17.59
CA PRO A 80 -17.80 25.48 17.93
C PRO A 80 -16.83 25.05 19.05
N GLU A 81 -17.13 24.01 19.80
CA GLU A 81 -16.27 23.48 20.86
C GLU A 81 -15.08 22.69 20.30
N ILE A 82 -15.17 22.21 19.05
CA ILE A 82 -14.13 21.47 18.38
C ILE A 82 -13.15 22.46 17.70
N LYS A 83 -12.00 22.66 18.34
CA LYS A 83 -10.98 23.59 17.88
C LYS A 83 -9.96 22.94 16.97
N LYS A 84 -9.84 21.60 17.01
CA LYS A 84 -8.82 20.87 16.23
C LYS A 84 -9.31 19.44 15.94
N ILE A 85 -9.04 18.97 14.72
CA ILE A 85 -9.23 17.58 14.35
C ILE A 85 -7.86 16.90 14.24
N ASN A 86 -7.75 15.72 14.83
CA ASN A 86 -6.59 14.88 14.77
C ASN A 86 -6.96 13.54 14.12
N PHE A 87 -6.19 13.11 13.13
CA PHE A 87 -6.39 11.83 12.47
C PHE A 87 -5.45 10.78 13.05
N VAL A 88 -6.00 9.68 13.55
CA VAL A 88 -5.25 8.57 14.16
C VAL A 88 -5.49 7.27 13.40
N VAL A 89 -4.57 6.31 13.53
CA VAL A 89 -4.75 4.96 12.97
C VAL A 89 -5.30 4.05 14.05
N HIS A 90 -6.41 3.40 13.78
CA HIS A 90 -6.98 2.41 14.70
C HIS A 90 -6.23 1.09 14.54
N THR A 91 -5.31 0.81 15.46
CA THR A 91 -4.61 -0.48 15.52
C THR A 91 -5.31 -1.40 16.51
N GLY A 92 -6.30 -2.16 16.03
CA GLY A 92 -6.86 -3.25 16.82
C GLY A 92 -8.34 -3.13 17.17
N PHE A 93 -9.04 -4.21 16.97
CA PHE A 93 -10.37 -4.46 17.52
C PHE A 93 -10.30 -4.40 19.05
N SER A 94 -10.69 -3.30 19.64
CA SER A 94 -10.94 -3.23 21.07
C SER A 94 -12.41 -3.50 21.30
N ASN A 95 -12.72 -4.72 21.69
CA ASN A 95 -13.97 -5.08 22.31
C ASN A 95 -14.15 -4.21 23.58
N ARG A 96 -15.22 -3.43 23.62
CA ARG A 96 -15.66 -2.77 24.84
C ARG A 96 -15.78 -3.79 25.97
N ARG A 97 -15.07 -3.57 27.07
CA ARG A 97 -15.58 -3.84 28.43
C ARG A 97 -14.64 -3.32 29.51
N THR A 98 -15.21 -2.37 30.28
CA THR A 98 -15.04 -2.13 31.72
C THR A 98 -13.63 -1.92 32.30
N THR A 99 -13.44 -0.67 32.67
CA THR A 99 -12.56 -0.18 33.75
C THR A 99 -12.53 -1.13 34.96
N ASP A 100 -11.35 -1.69 35.21
CA ASP A 100 -10.95 -2.04 36.58
C ASP A 100 -9.45 -1.77 36.75
N THR A 101 -9.15 -0.62 37.32
CA THR A 101 -7.80 -0.06 37.51
C THR A 101 -7.08 -0.66 38.73
N SER A 102 -7.60 -1.74 39.32
CA SER A 102 -7.10 -2.30 40.58
C SER A 102 -6.13 -3.48 40.46
N LEU A 103 -5.84 -3.98 39.24
CA LEU A 103 -5.00 -5.17 39.05
C LEU A 103 -3.60 -4.93 38.43
N LEU A 104 -3.23 -3.67 38.16
CA LEU A 104 -1.91 -3.36 37.55
C LEU A 104 -0.76 -3.15 38.55
N LYS A 105 -0.92 -3.56 39.83
CA LYS A 105 0.10 -3.37 40.86
C LYS A 105 0.74 -4.65 41.39
N LYS A 106 0.62 -5.79 40.71
CA LYS A 106 1.27 -7.02 41.14
C LYS A 106 1.66 -7.91 39.96
N ILE A 107 2.56 -7.54 39.10
CA ILE A 107 3.42 -8.47 38.36
C ILE A 107 4.70 -7.69 37.95
N SER A 108 5.55 -7.44 38.88
CA SER A 108 6.96 -7.19 38.64
C SER A 108 7.73 -8.34 39.34
N SER A 109 8.10 -9.33 38.57
CA SER A 109 9.17 -10.31 38.87
C SER A 109 8.82 -11.68 38.30
N THR A 110 9.42 -11.99 37.17
CA THR A 110 9.99 -13.31 36.86
C THR A 110 10.39 -13.42 35.39
N PRO A 111 11.26 -14.37 35.03
CA PRO A 111 12.51 -14.04 34.34
C PRO A 111 12.47 -14.36 32.83
N THR A 112 13.38 -13.75 32.12
CA THR A 112 13.79 -14.02 30.74
C THR A 112 13.98 -15.53 30.48
N PRO A 113 13.37 -16.11 29.45
CA PRO A 113 13.86 -17.36 28.90
C PRO A 113 15.02 -17.08 27.95
N GLN A 114 16.13 -17.69 28.26
CA GLN A 114 17.37 -17.70 27.49
C GLN A 114 17.19 -18.30 26.11
N ASN A 115 17.89 -17.68 25.18
CA ASN A 115 18.30 -18.17 23.87
C ASN A 115 18.52 -19.69 23.81
N ILE A 116 17.81 -20.36 22.90
CA ILE A 116 18.29 -21.57 22.26
C ILE A 116 17.88 -21.44 20.79
N TYR A 117 18.78 -20.95 19.98
CA TYR A 117 19.15 -21.37 18.63
C TYR A 117 20.30 -20.47 18.16
N GLY A 118 21.51 -20.90 18.48
CA GLY A 118 22.71 -20.44 17.83
C GLY A 118 22.71 -20.99 16.41
N GLY A 119 22.57 -20.10 15.47
CA GLY A 119 22.80 -20.32 14.05
C GLY A 119 23.36 -19.03 13.51
N ASN A 120 24.68 -18.98 13.42
CA ASN A 120 25.44 -17.92 12.77
C ASN A 120 25.03 -17.87 11.30
N ILE A 121 24.14 -16.95 10.94
CA ILE A 121 23.90 -16.65 9.53
C ILE A 121 24.67 -15.36 9.24
N ASN A 122 25.80 -15.52 8.57
CA ASN A 122 26.56 -14.43 7.98
C ASN A 122 25.60 -13.55 7.16
N SER A 123 25.39 -12.33 7.65
CA SER A 123 24.74 -11.25 6.93
C SER A 123 25.70 -10.69 5.89
N SER A 124 25.70 -11.29 4.72
CA SER A 124 26.33 -10.71 3.54
C SER A 124 25.37 -10.83 2.35
N SER A 125 24.97 -9.67 1.85
CA SER A 125 24.35 -9.42 0.55
C SER A 125 22.90 -9.82 0.38
N PHE A 126 21.99 -9.11 1.03
CA PHE A 126 20.61 -9.00 0.57
C PHE A 126 20.35 -7.57 0.12
N GLY A 127 20.55 -7.32 -1.17
CA GLY A 127 20.15 -6.09 -1.83
C GLY A 127 18.64 -6.01 -2.06
N LEU A 128 17.84 -6.19 -1.00
CA LEU A 128 16.58 -5.48 -0.94
C LEU A 128 16.97 -4.06 -0.60
N VAL A 129 17.14 -3.22 -1.61
CA VAL A 129 17.27 -1.79 -1.39
C VAL A 129 15.89 -1.25 -1.03
N ALA A 130 15.42 -1.63 0.15
CA ALA A 130 14.66 -0.74 0.98
C ALA A 130 15.63 0.37 1.34
N GLY A 131 15.48 1.54 0.70
CA GLY A 131 16.40 2.66 0.78
C GLY A 131 17.04 2.85 2.14
N SER A 132 18.29 2.49 2.25
CA SER A 132 19.16 2.83 3.34
C SER A 132 20.39 3.52 2.80
N ALA A 133 20.27 4.78 2.52
CA ALA A 133 21.39 5.72 2.51
C ALA A 133 20.82 7.12 2.73
N LEU A 134 20.48 7.41 3.96
CA LEU A 134 20.50 8.72 4.62
C LEU A 134 20.18 8.43 6.08
N GLU A 135 21.17 7.89 6.78
CA GLU A 135 21.17 7.86 8.23
C GLU A 135 21.44 9.28 8.73
N ASN A 136 20.45 9.83 9.40
CA ASN A 136 20.51 10.53 10.69
C ASN A 136 19.13 11.11 10.98
N ASP A 137 18.15 10.24 11.22
CA ASP A 137 17.00 10.63 12.02
C ASP A 137 16.53 9.42 12.85
N THR A 138 16.86 9.49 14.16
CA THR A 138 16.49 8.48 15.14
C THR A 138 15.02 8.60 15.50
N SER A 139 14.14 8.25 14.57
CA SER A 139 12.76 7.87 14.85
C SER A 139 12.42 6.63 14.04
N LYS A 140 12.57 5.49 14.70
CA LYS A 140 12.23 4.16 14.20
C LYS A 140 10.74 4.10 13.87
N ASN A 141 10.38 4.38 12.63
CA ASN A 141 9.11 3.98 12.04
C ASN A 141 9.40 3.02 10.87
N PRO A 142 9.19 1.70 11.04
CA PRO A 142 9.40 0.73 9.97
C PRO A 142 8.27 0.72 8.93
N ALA A 143 7.54 1.83 8.75
CA ALA A 143 6.26 1.88 8.04
C ALA A 143 6.36 2.03 6.51
N ASN A 144 7.54 1.98 5.88
CA ASN A 144 7.65 2.25 4.43
C ASN A 144 8.38 1.18 3.60
N THR A 145 8.57 -0.01 4.12
CA THR A 145 9.00 -1.17 3.32
C THR A 145 7.86 -2.15 3.25
N THR A 146 7.22 -2.23 2.09
CA THR A 146 6.24 -3.28 1.83
C THR A 146 6.99 -4.60 1.70
N PHE A 147 7.13 -5.33 2.80
CA PHE A 147 7.67 -6.68 2.75
C PHE A 147 6.67 -7.58 2.02
N PRO A 148 7.13 -8.41 1.08
CA PRO A 148 6.24 -9.35 0.41
C PRO A 148 5.65 -10.32 1.43
N ASN A 149 4.33 -10.56 1.35
CA ASN A 149 3.64 -11.49 2.23
C ASN A 149 4.26 -12.89 2.09
N PRO A 150 4.72 -13.54 3.19
CA PRO A 150 5.39 -14.83 3.13
C PRO A 150 4.48 -15.97 2.63
N ASN A 151 3.16 -15.80 2.74
CA ASN A 151 2.18 -16.79 2.28
C ASN A 151 1.88 -16.68 0.76
N TYR A 152 2.31 -15.60 0.11
CA TYR A 152 2.05 -15.39 -1.31
C TYR A 152 3.19 -15.97 -2.14
N THR A 153 3.21 -17.30 -2.25
CA THR A 153 4.18 -18.08 -3.02
C THR A 153 3.50 -18.78 -4.20
N PHE A 154 4.27 -19.26 -5.17
CA PHE A 154 3.72 -20.05 -6.27
C PHE A 154 3.09 -21.36 -5.79
N GLU A 155 3.59 -21.94 -4.71
CA GLU A 155 3.07 -23.18 -4.13
C GLU A 155 1.69 -22.97 -3.49
N ASN A 156 1.44 -21.77 -2.95
CA ASN A 156 0.16 -21.43 -2.30
C ASN A 156 -0.85 -20.80 -3.28
N PHE A 157 -0.45 -20.54 -4.52
CA PHE A 157 -1.34 -19.98 -5.53
C PHE A 157 -2.20 -21.09 -6.14
N VAL A 158 -3.52 -20.98 -5.99
CA VAL A 158 -4.44 -21.97 -6.58
C VAL A 158 -4.60 -21.69 -8.07
N VAL A 159 -4.20 -22.65 -8.90
CA VAL A 159 -4.23 -22.54 -10.36
C VAL A 159 -5.50 -23.16 -10.91
N GLY A 160 -6.19 -22.45 -11.79
CA GLY A 160 -7.34 -22.92 -12.55
C GLY A 160 -7.33 -22.34 -13.97
N LYS A 161 -8.29 -22.72 -14.81
CA LYS A 161 -8.35 -22.32 -16.22
C LYS A 161 -8.31 -20.80 -16.43
N THR A 162 -8.88 -20.04 -15.50
CA THR A 162 -9.02 -18.57 -15.60
C THR A 162 -7.74 -17.81 -15.24
N ASN A 163 -6.76 -18.44 -14.58
CA ASN A 163 -5.52 -17.79 -14.14
C ASN A 163 -4.25 -18.57 -14.53
N GLU A 164 -4.37 -19.73 -15.18
CA GLU A 164 -3.25 -20.59 -15.55
C GLU A 164 -2.21 -19.87 -16.40
N PHE A 165 -2.65 -19.07 -17.37
CA PHE A 165 -1.75 -18.32 -18.23
C PHE A 165 -0.97 -17.26 -17.47
N ALA A 166 -1.61 -16.54 -16.55
CA ALA A 166 -0.96 -15.55 -15.70
C ALA A 166 0.07 -16.19 -14.76
N TYR A 167 -0.28 -17.34 -14.16
CA TYR A 167 0.63 -18.14 -13.35
C TYR A 167 1.85 -18.59 -14.15
N ALA A 168 1.65 -19.15 -15.35
CA ALA A 168 2.72 -19.63 -16.21
C ALA A 168 3.65 -18.49 -16.65
N ALA A 169 3.09 -17.32 -17.02
CA ALA A 169 3.85 -16.13 -17.38
C ALA A 169 4.69 -15.61 -16.21
N ALA A 170 4.07 -15.48 -15.03
CA ALA A 170 4.76 -15.05 -13.80
C ALA A 170 5.90 -16.00 -13.41
N LYS A 171 5.65 -17.31 -13.47
CA LYS A 171 6.64 -18.34 -13.18
C LYS A 171 7.79 -18.30 -14.17
N LYS A 172 7.50 -18.16 -15.48
CA LYS A 172 8.52 -18.03 -16.52
C LYS A 172 9.44 -16.84 -16.30
N VAL A 173 8.89 -15.67 -15.92
CA VAL A 173 9.70 -14.49 -15.59
C VAL A 173 10.56 -14.70 -14.35
N ALA A 174 10.02 -15.35 -13.33
CA ALA A 174 10.74 -15.65 -12.09
C ALA A 174 11.93 -16.60 -12.31
N GLU A 175 11.76 -17.62 -13.16
CA GLU A 175 12.75 -18.65 -13.44
C GLU A 175 13.81 -18.21 -14.47
N SER A 176 13.46 -17.29 -15.38
CA SER A 176 14.31 -16.93 -16.50
C SER A 176 15.46 -16.01 -16.06
N LYS A 177 16.67 -16.35 -16.47
CA LYS A 177 17.84 -15.45 -16.37
C LYS A 177 17.79 -14.36 -17.44
N ASN A 178 17.30 -14.70 -18.63
CA ASN A 178 17.15 -13.76 -19.73
C ASN A 178 15.71 -13.26 -19.82
N VAL A 179 15.55 -11.98 -20.13
CA VAL A 179 14.24 -11.36 -20.29
C VAL A 179 13.59 -11.89 -21.57
N SER A 180 12.47 -12.62 -21.42
CA SER A 180 11.76 -13.22 -22.57
C SER A 180 10.69 -12.26 -23.14
N PHE A 181 10.08 -11.47 -22.29
CA PHE A 181 9.11 -10.43 -22.64
C PHE A 181 9.17 -9.31 -21.61
N ASN A 182 9.04 -8.08 -22.08
CA ASN A 182 9.21 -6.88 -21.25
C ASN A 182 8.39 -5.70 -21.78
N PRO A 183 7.48 -5.16 -20.97
CA PRO A 183 7.15 -5.61 -19.60
C PRO A 183 6.32 -6.90 -19.57
N LEU A 184 6.25 -7.55 -18.38
CA LEU A 184 5.11 -8.39 -18.05
C LEU A 184 4.06 -7.48 -17.40
N PHE A 185 2.89 -7.38 -18.03
CA PHE A 185 1.77 -6.59 -17.53
C PHE A 185 0.62 -7.51 -17.12
N LEU A 186 0.33 -7.55 -15.80
CA LEU A 186 -0.78 -8.34 -15.24
C LEU A 186 -1.96 -7.43 -14.96
N TYR A 187 -3.13 -7.74 -15.46
CA TYR A 187 -4.30 -6.96 -15.10
C TYR A 187 -5.49 -7.84 -14.73
N SER A 188 -6.33 -7.33 -13.88
CA SER A 188 -7.60 -7.98 -13.50
C SER A 188 -8.40 -7.09 -12.58
N SER A 189 -9.66 -7.41 -12.37
CA SER A 189 -10.46 -6.86 -11.27
C SER A 189 -9.79 -7.10 -9.90
N VAL A 190 -10.26 -6.38 -8.87
CA VAL A 190 -9.73 -6.49 -7.51
C VAL A 190 -9.93 -7.90 -6.95
N GLY A 191 -8.93 -8.40 -6.20
CA GLY A 191 -9.05 -9.66 -5.46
C GLY A 191 -8.73 -10.94 -6.26
N LEU A 192 -8.32 -10.85 -7.53
CA LEU A 192 -8.06 -12.02 -8.39
C LEU A 192 -6.61 -12.56 -8.34
N GLY A 193 -5.77 -12.05 -7.44
CA GLY A 193 -4.45 -12.64 -7.18
C GLY A 193 -3.26 -11.94 -7.85
N LYS A 194 -3.40 -10.74 -8.44
CA LYS A 194 -2.26 -9.97 -9.00
C LYS A 194 -1.10 -9.83 -8.02
N THR A 195 -1.38 -9.25 -6.86
CA THR A 195 -0.37 -9.04 -5.79
C THR A 195 0.21 -10.36 -5.29
N HIS A 196 -0.58 -11.45 -5.25
CA HIS A 196 -0.09 -12.78 -4.91
C HIS A 196 0.97 -13.24 -5.92
N LEU A 197 0.68 -13.15 -7.23
CA LEU A 197 1.67 -13.50 -8.28
C LEU A 197 2.91 -12.61 -8.22
N MET A 198 2.76 -11.30 -7.97
CA MET A 198 3.89 -10.39 -7.79
C MET A 198 4.79 -10.85 -6.63
N HIS A 199 4.22 -11.15 -5.48
CA HIS A 199 4.99 -11.64 -4.33
C HIS A 199 5.59 -13.03 -4.58
N SER A 200 4.89 -13.91 -5.30
CA SER A 200 5.42 -15.23 -5.68
C SER A 200 6.68 -15.13 -6.53
N ILE A 201 6.71 -14.18 -7.48
CA ILE A 201 7.90 -13.89 -8.28
C ILE A 201 9.06 -13.46 -7.37
N ILE A 202 8.82 -12.55 -6.41
CA ILE A 202 9.86 -12.07 -5.50
C ILE A 202 10.43 -13.23 -4.68
N TRP A 203 9.56 -14.06 -4.06
CA TRP A 203 10.00 -15.18 -3.24
C TRP A 203 10.78 -16.22 -4.05
N HIS A 204 10.33 -16.47 -5.29
CA HIS A 204 11.03 -17.38 -6.18
C HIS A 204 12.42 -16.87 -6.56
N ILE A 205 12.53 -15.58 -6.92
CA ILE A 205 13.83 -14.97 -7.25
C ILE A 205 14.76 -15.00 -6.03
N LYS A 206 14.27 -14.61 -4.85
CA LYS A 206 15.06 -14.64 -3.62
C LYS A 206 15.60 -16.02 -3.28
N LYS A 207 14.80 -17.06 -3.50
CA LYS A 207 15.18 -18.44 -3.20
C LYS A 207 16.23 -18.98 -4.19
N ASN A 208 16.09 -18.66 -5.48
CA ASN A 208 16.88 -19.30 -6.53
C ASN A 208 18.02 -18.41 -7.08
N ASN A 209 17.90 -17.10 -6.98
CA ASN A 209 18.86 -16.10 -7.48
C ASN A 209 18.97 -14.93 -6.47
N PRO A 210 19.56 -15.16 -5.28
CA PRO A 210 19.59 -14.17 -4.19
C PRO A 210 20.36 -12.89 -4.54
N ASP A 211 21.30 -12.95 -5.48
CA ASP A 211 22.10 -11.80 -5.93
C ASP A 211 21.34 -10.87 -6.87
N ARG A 212 20.15 -11.30 -7.36
CA ARG A 212 19.34 -10.49 -8.26
C ARG A 212 18.64 -9.38 -7.50
N ASN A 213 18.93 -8.14 -7.86
CA ASN A 213 18.38 -6.97 -7.21
C ASN A 213 16.92 -6.71 -7.67
N VAL A 214 15.95 -6.85 -6.77
CA VAL A 214 14.53 -6.70 -7.05
C VAL A 214 13.97 -5.54 -6.22
N ILE A 215 13.38 -4.55 -6.89
CA ILE A 215 12.54 -3.52 -6.24
C ILE A 215 11.07 -3.84 -6.51
N TYR A 216 10.28 -3.96 -5.44
CA TYR A 216 8.83 -4.02 -5.47
C TYR A 216 8.23 -2.83 -4.72
N LEU A 217 7.29 -2.14 -5.36
CA LEU A 217 6.58 -1.01 -4.77
C LEU A 217 5.22 -0.81 -5.46
N THR A 218 4.31 -0.11 -4.80
CA THR A 218 3.08 0.37 -5.47
C THR A 218 3.36 1.64 -6.28
N ALA A 219 2.50 1.92 -7.28
CA ALA A 219 2.58 3.17 -8.04
C ALA A 219 2.56 4.41 -7.13
N GLU A 220 1.77 4.38 -6.05
CA GLU A 220 1.73 5.46 -5.07
C GLU A 220 3.04 5.65 -4.33
N GLN A 221 3.70 4.56 -3.96
CA GLN A 221 5.03 4.62 -3.33
C GLN A 221 6.07 5.20 -4.29
N PHE A 222 6.00 4.87 -5.59
CA PHE A 222 6.85 5.47 -6.60
C PHE A 222 6.62 6.99 -6.68
N VAL A 223 5.35 7.41 -6.79
CA VAL A 223 4.97 8.83 -6.78
C VAL A 223 5.50 9.54 -5.54
N TYR A 224 5.27 8.95 -4.36
CA TYR A 224 5.73 9.55 -3.09
C TYR A 224 7.24 9.71 -3.05
N LYS A 225 8.00 8.67 -3.42
CA LYS A 225 9.48 8.71 -3.45
C LYS A 225 9.98 9.76 -4.44
N PHE A 226 9.38 9.86 -5.62
CA PHE A 226 9.74 10.85 -6.63
C PHE A 226 9.44 12.28 -6.18
N VAL A 227 8.25 12.54 -5.65
CA VAL A 227 7.89 13.86 -5.10
C VAL A 227 8.80 14.26 -3.94
N LYS A 228 9.17 13.29 -3.09
CA LYS A 228 10.16 13.50 -2.03
C LYS A 228 11.52 13.89 -2.61
N ALA A 229 12.01 13.17 -3.61
CA ALA A 229 13.28 13.46 -4.28
C ALA A 229 13.29 14.87 -4.94
N LEU A 230 12.18 15.26 -5.58
CA LEU A 230 12.02 16.62 -6.12
C LEU A 230 12.10 17.69 -5.01
N ARG A 231 11.41 17.49 -3.90
CA ARG A 231 11.39 18.43 -2.76
C ARG A 231 12.78 18.63 -2.15
N TYR A 232 13.55 17.55 -2.01
CA TYR A 232 14.90 17.61 -1.42
C TYR A 232 15.99 17.80 -2.46
N LYS A 233 15.64 18.01 -3.75
CA LYS A 233 16.58 18.18 -4.88
C LYS A 233 17.55 17.00 -5.05
N ASP A 234 17.12 15.81 -4.69
CA ASP A 234 17.92 14.58 -4.75
C ASP A 234 17.34 13.61 -5.80
N THR A 235 17.08 14.12 -6.98
CA THR A 235 16.54 13.32 -8.10
C THR A 235 17.58 12.35 -8.69
N THR A 236 18.87 12.64 -8.51
CA THR A 236 19.95 11.78 -9.01
C THR A 236 19.98 10.44 -8.26
N ALA A 237 20.00 10.47 -6.92
CA ALA A 237 19.95 9.26 -6.11
C ALA A 237 18.67 8.45 -6.36
N PHE A 238 17.53 9.13 -6.54
CA PHE A 238 16.29 8.47 -6.93
C PHE A 238 16.45 7.69 -8.25
N LYS A 239 16.98 8.34 -9.29
CA LYS A 239 17.19 7.72 -10.61
C LYS A 239 18.15 6.54 -10.53
N GLU A 240 19.26 6.70 -9.84
CA GLU A 240 20.25 5.63 -9.63
C GLU A 240 19.62 4.43 -8.91
N GLN A 241 18.83 4.66 -7.86
CA GLN A 241 18.13 3.61 -7.13
C GLN A 241 17.27 2.74 -8.04
N PHE A 242 16.46 3.35 -8.92
CA PHE A 242 15.52 2.61 -9.75
C PHE A 242 16.14 2.05 -11.03
N ARG A 243 17.23 2.63 -11.52
CA ARG A 243 17.92 2.16 -12.74
C ARG A 243 18.95 1.07 -12.46
N SER A 244 19.43 0.94 -11.22
CA SER A 244 20.41 -0.08 -10.83
C SER A 244 19.83 -1.47 -10.54
N VAL A 245 18.53 -1.67 -10.69
CA VAL A 245 17.89 -2.94 -10.37
C VAL A 245 17.88 -3.92 -11.54
N ASP A 246 17.81 -5.22 -11.24
CA ASP A 246 17.64 -6.27 -12.24
C ASP A 246 16.16 -6.53 -12.55
N VAL A 247 15.28 -6.24 -11.57
CA VAL A 247 13.84 -6.39 -11.70
C VAL A 247 13.13 -5.23 -11.01
N LEU A 248 12.34 -4.48 -11.77
CA LEU A 248 11.42 -3.47 -11.23
C LEU A 248 10.00 -4.00 -11.27
N MET A 249 9.33 -4.00 -10.12
CA MET A 249 7.95 -4.45 -10.00
C MET A 249 7.09 -3.32 -9.44
N VAL A 250 6.05 -2.94 -10.19
CA VAL A 250 5.12 -1.86 -9.80
C VAL A 250 3.71 -2.40 -9.74
N ASP A 251 3.15 -2.40 -8.54
CA ASP A 251 1.77 -2.82 -8.30
C ASP A 251 0.82 -1.61 -8.31
N ASP A 252 -0.47 -1.87 -8.55
CA ASP A 252 -1.51 -0.85 -8.55
C ASP A 252 -1.22 0.34 -9.47
N PHE A 253 -0.79 0.07 -10.70
CA PHE A 253 -0.32 1.07 -11.66
C PHE A 253 -1.38 2.11 -12.04
N GLN A 254 -2.67 1.82 -11.91
CA GLN A 254 -3.77 2.76 -12.12
C GLN A 254 -3.63 4.05 -11.29
N PHE A 255 -2.97 4.00 -10.13
CA PHE A 255 -2.73 5.18 -9.29
C PHE A 255 -1.64 6.12 -9.81
N MET A 256 -0.99 5.79 -10.92
CA MET A 256 -0.12 6.71 -11.66
C MET A 256 -0.91 7.76 -12.46
N GLY A 257 -2.21 7.55 -12.65
CA GLY A 257 -3.07 8.42 -13.46
C GLY A 257 -3.02 9.89 -13.07
N ASN A 258 -3.09 10.79 -14.07
CA ASN A 258 -3.10 12.24 -13.90
C ASN A 258 -1.88 12.85 -13.17
N LYS A 259 -0.73 12.17 -13.18
CA LYS A 259 0.52 12.62 -12.54
C LYS A 259 1.63 12.80 -13.58
N GLY A 260 1.42 13.73 -14.54
CA GLY A 260 2.24 13.90 -15.75
C GLY A 260 3.74 13.88 -15.49
N THR A 261 4.28 14.74 -14.60
CA THR A 261 5.73 14.76 -14.30
C THR A 261 6.24 13.43 -13.73
N THR A 262 5.42 12.73 -12.93
CA THR A 262 5.81 11.41 -12.41
C THR A 262 5.73 10.34 -13.48
N GLN A 263 4.74 10.40 -14.37
CA GLN A 263 4.65 9.49 -15.52
C GLN A 263 5.83 9.67 -16.46
N GLU A 264 6.28 10.90 -16.67
CA GLU A 264 7.47 11.19 -17.47
C GLU A 264 8.73 10.57 -16.87
N GLU A 265 8.95 10.72 -15.56
CA GLU A 265 10.10 10.08 -14.89
C GLU A 265 9.98 8.56 -14.89
N PHE A 266 8.78 8.02 -14.70
CA PHE A 266 8.56 6.58 -14.81
C PHE A 266 8.85 6.09 -16.23
N PHE A 267 8.42 6.82 -17.26
CA PHE A 267 8.70 6.48 -18.67
C PHE A 267 10.20 6.41 -18.94
N HIS A 268 10.99 7.36 -18.43
CA HIS A 268 12.45 7.35 -18.60
C HIS A 268 13.10 6.20 -17.83
N THR A 269 12.65 5.93 -16.61
CA THR A 269 13.14 4.79 -15.80
C THR A 269 12.82 3.47 -16.49
N PHE A 270 11.58 3.30 -16.93
CA PHE A 270 11.11 2.12 -17.66
C PHE A 270 11.93 1.89 -18.94
N SER A 271 12.10 2.94 -19.76
CA SER A 271 12.83 2.84 -21.04
C SER A 271 14.30 2.45 -20.82
N SER A 272 14.98 3.06 -19.83
CA SER A 272 16.35 2.70 -19.47
C SER A 272 16.48 1.24 -19.06
N LEU A 273 15.58 0.74 -18.19
CA LEU A 273 15.60 -0.66 -17.77
C LEU A 273 15.37 -1.64 -18.91
N VAL A 274 14.43 -1.34 -19.81
CA VAL A 274 14.16 -2.19 -20.97
C VAL A 274 15.34 -2.21 -21.94
N GLU A 275 15.97 -1.07 -22.21
CA GLU A 275 17.16 -0.95 -23.06
C GLU A 275 18.37 -1.70 -22.49
N GLU A 276 18.51 -1.74 -21.17
CA GLU A 276 19.55 -2.49 -20.46
C GLU A 276 19.21 -3.98 -20.30
N GLY A 277 18.09 -4.46 -20.84
CA GLY A 277 17.65 -5.85 -20.71
C GLY A 277 17.25 -6.24 -19.28
N LYS A 278 16.84 -5.27 -18.45
CA LYS A 278 16.32 -5.50 -17.10
C LYS A 278 14.83 -5.80 -17.16
N GLN A 279 14.34 -6.63 -16.25
CA GLN A 279 12.93 -7.03 -16.24
C GLN A 279 12.04 -5.97 -15.58
N VAL A 280 10.95 -5.60 -16.25
CA VAL A 280 9.88 -4.78 -15.67
C VAL A 280 8.60 -5.62 -15.58
N ILE A 281 7.93 -5.56 -14.42
CA ILE A 281 6.65 -6.23 -14.16
C ILE A 281 5.70 -5.19 -13.59
N ILE A 282 4.49 -5.14 -14.14
CA ILE A 282 3.50 -4.16 -13.75
C ILE A 282 2.17 -4.87 -13.49
N ALA A 283 1.47 -4.47 -12.44
CA ALA A 283 0.12 -4.94 -12.19
C ALA A 283 -0.86 -3.75 -12.10
N ALA A 284 -2.07 -3.92 -12.65
CA ALA A 284 -3.12 -2.90 -12.66
C ALA A 284 -4.52 -3.54 -12.58
N ASP A 285 -5.53 -2.69 -12.40
CA ASP A 285 -6.94 -3.11 -12.39
C ASP A 285 -7.58 -3.18 -13.78
N LYS A 286 -6.95 -2.55 -14.79
CA LYS A 286 -7.41 -2.47 -16.18
C LYS A 286 -6.27 -2.78 -17.15
N SER A 287 -6.63 -3.09 -18.40
CA SER A 287 -5.64 -3.24 -19.47
C SER A 287 -4.85 -1.93 -19.70
N PRO A 288 -3.63 -1.99 -20.27
CA PRO A 288 -2.86 -0.77 -20.53
C PRO A 288 -3.63 0.27 -21.37
N THR A 289 -4.44 -0.18 -22.33
CA THR A 289 -5.25 0.69 -23.19
C THR A 289 -6.38 1.39 -22.46
N ASP A 290 -6.94 0.73 -21.42
CA ASP A 290 -8.09 1.20 -20.66
C ASP A 290 -7.70 2.00 -19.41
N LEU A 291 -6.41 2.14 -19.13
CA LEU A 291 -5.93 2.95 -18.01
C LEU A 291 -6.25 4.43 -18.24
N GLU A 292 -7.00 5.01 -17.31
CA GLU A 292 -7.39 6.43 -17.38
C GLU A 292 -6.28 7.34 -16.85
N GLY A 293 -6.11 8.50 -17.49
CA GLY A 293 -5.13 9.51 -17.06
C GLY A 293 -3.66 9.10 -17.27
N ILE A 294 -3.38 8.01 -17.99
CA ILE A 294 -2.04 7.59 -18.40
C ILE A 294 -1.76 8.12 -19.82
N GLU A 295 -0.56 8.68 -20.01
CA GLU A 295 -0.12 9.20 -21.30
C GLU A 295 -0.01 8.11 -22.37
N GLU A 296 -0.44 8.40 -23.60
CA GLU A 296 -0.47 7.43 -24.70
C GLU A 296 0.91 6.85 -25.04
N ARG A 297 1.97 7.64 -24.93
CA ARG A 297 3.34 7.14 -25.11
C ARG A 297 3.71 6.03 -24.12
N LEU A 298 3.23 6.15 -22.85
CA LEU A 298 3.46 5.16 -21.82
C LEU A 298 2.60 3.93 -22.04
N LYS A 299 1.29 4.09 -22.37
CA LYS A 299 0.42 2.98 -22.74
C LYS A 299 1.00 2.14 -23.88
N SER A 300 1.49 2.80 -24.94
CA SER A 300 2.13 2.12 -26.08
C SER A 300 3.32 1.24 -25.65
N ARG A 301 4.14 1.73 -24.70
CA ARG A 301 5.26 0.95 -24.15
C ARG A 301 4.79 -0.21 -23.29
N LEU A 302 3.73 -0.03 -22.52
CA LEU A 302 3.16 -1.09 -21.67
C LEU A 302 2.58 -2.24 -22.49
N VAL A 303 1.99 -1.96 -23.65
CA VAL A 303 1.47 -2.98 -24.58
C VAL A 303 2.59 -3.71 -25.32
N GLY A 304 3.80 -3.13 -25.44
CA GLY A 304 4.91 -3.70 -26.19
C GLY A 304 5.49 -5.01 -25.65
N GLY A 305 5.11 -5.42 -24.42
CA GLY A 305 5.51 -6.67 -23.80
C GLY A 305 4.43 -7.74 -23.82
N LEU A 306 4.35 -8.53 -22.76
CA LEU A 306 3.30 -9.53 -22.56
C LEU A 306 2.22 -8.97 -21.62
N VAL A 307 1.03 -8.75 -22.16
CA VAL A 307 -0.14 -8.31 -21.40
C VAL A 307 -1.01 -9.53 -21.10
N VAL A 308 -1.31 -9.74 -19.82
CA VAL A 308 -2.01 -10.93 -19.33
C VAL A 308 -3.21 -10.54 -18.49
N ASP A 309 -4.37 -11.03 -18.87
CA ASP A 309 -5.61 -10.93 -18.10
C ASP A 309 -5.72 -12.07 -17.08
N ILE A 310 -6.06 -11.78 -15.85
CA ILE A 310 -6.48 -12.76 -14.85
C ILE A 310 -7.99 -12.68 -14.79
N MET A 311 -8.66 -13.63 -15.43
CA MET A 311 -10.12 -13.67 -15.53
C MET A 311 -10.77 -13.93 -14.16
N PRO A 312 -12.06 -13.56 -13.99
CA PRO A 312 -12.82 -13.91 -12.80
C PRO A 312 -12.79 -15.41 -12.52
N THR A 313 -12.69 -15.75 -11.23
CA THR A 313 -12.64 -17.15 -10.78
C THR A 313 -13.92 -17.89 -11.15
N ASP A 314 -13.79 -19.07 -11.77
CA ASP A 314 -14.90 -20.01 -11.95
C ASP A 314 -15.24 -20.70 -10.62
N PHE A 315 -16.26 -21.58 -10.66
CA PHE A 315 -16.71 -22.29 -9.45
C PHE A 315 -15.63 -23.22 -8.89
N ASP A 316 -14.95 -23.95 -9.77
CA ASP A 316 -13.95 -24.95 -9.38
C ASP A 316 -12.73 -24.26 -8.71
N LEU A 317 -12.27 -23.15 -9.29
CA LEU A 317 -11.18 -22.37 -8.73
C LEU A 317 -11.55 -21.76 -7.35
N ARG A 318 -12.80 -21.27 -7.19
CA ARG A 318 -13.27 -20.75 -5.90
C ARG A 318 -13.37 -21.81 -4.81
N MET A 319 -13.63 -23.05 -5.19
CA MET A 319 -13.64 -24.16 -4.23
C MET A 319 -12.23 -24.56 -3.78
N GLY A 320 -11.20 -24.22 -4.57
CA GLY A 320 -9.81 -24.49 -4.25
C GLY A 320 -9.12 -23.40 -3.43
N ILE A 321 -9.69 -22.17 -3.43
CA ILE A 321 -9.18 -21.03 -2.67
C ILE A 321 -9.70 -21.05 -1.23
#